data_ebc6659c0b4d02839313dd8af8bc8f66
#
_entry.id   ebc6659c0b4d02839313dd8af8bc8f66
#
_cell.length_a   1.000
_cell.length_b   1.000
_cell.length_c   1.000
_cell.angle_alpha   90.00
_cell.angle_beta   90.00
_cell.angle_gamma   90.00
#
_symmetry.space_group_name_H-M   'P 1'
#
loop_
_entity.id
_entity.type
_entity.pdbx_description
1 polymer ?
#
loop_
_entity_poly.entity_id
_entity_poly.type
_entity_poly.pdbx_seq_one_letter_code
_entity_poly.pdbx_strand_id
1 'polypeptide(L)'
;MFTIIMVIAAGYAAVNYVKGLGQVESPPSYHDEPIDEPIDELAKKERFLEKYYLANFNEDAKTIRVSGKISAAGKEQTFTLTKKRPNLMRLKIKNPPLEVTIGVNGEQVWRKIRVPTQPDTITMIEGEEAAPWIEQGRFYDNIISASQGLGEIKSIVKSDYNSKTYLKVSIMNANDQYVDILVDPKTLHPFAEFKTTKAGNQTTLMSDFRDVDGMRLPFKIETHLNGELSQTTTITAVTINTGVLSDFFNVPTEIFGE
;
A
#
# COMPACT_ATOMS: atom_id res chain seq x y z
N MET A 1 4.35 -4.56 -9.11
CA MET A 1 4.46 -3.23 -8.48
C MET A 1 4.20 -3.37 -7.00
N PHE A 2 4.96 -2.69 -6.15
CA PHE A 2 4.74 -2.77 -4.71
C PHE A 2 3.65 -1.78 -4.33
N THR A 3 2.63 -2.24 -3.64
CA THR A 3 1.69 -1.35 -2.98
C THR A 3 2.41 -0.75 -1.78
N ILE A 4 3.10 0.38 -1.99
CA ILE A 4 3.59 1.23 -0.91
C ILE A 4 2.40 2.12 -0.50
N ILE A 5 1.26 1.48 -0.24
CA ILE A 5 0.11 2.18 0.32
C ILE A 5 0.34 2.18 1.82
N MET A 6 0.84 3.30 2.28
CA MET A 6 1.09 3.46 3.70
C MET A 6 -0.19 3.90 4.40
N VAL A 7 -0.87 2.95 5.06
CA VAL A 7 -1.89 3.24 6.08
C VAL A 7 -1.20 3.77 7.35
N ILE A 8 -0.23 4.69 7.19
CA ILE A 8 0.44 5.31 8.35
C ILE A 8 -0.49 6.30 9.04
N ALA A 9 -1.46 6.86 8.30
CA ALA A 9 -2.42 7.80 8.86
C ALA A 9 -3.38 7.17 9.88
N ALA A 10 -3.76 5.90 9.73
CA ALA A 10 -4.75 5.28 10.61
C ALA A 10 -4.23 4.98 12.03
N GLY A 11 -2.94 4.69 12.20
CA GLY A 11 -2.38 4.37 13.52
C GLY A 11 -2.03 5.60 14.36
N TYR A 12 -1.77 6.76 13.76
CA TYR A 12 -1.38 7.98 14.47
C TYR A 12 -2.53 8.98 14.62
N ALA A 13 -3.49 8.99 13.69
CA ALA A 13 -4.69 9.83 13.79
C ALA A 13 -5.70 9.29 14.82
N ALA A 14 -5.70 8.00 15.11
CA ALA A 14 -6.61 7.40 16.09
C ALA A 14 -6.36 7.86 17.54
N VAL A 15 -5.21 8.46 17.84
CA VAL A 15 -4.92 8.97 19.19
C VAL A 15 -5.34 10.43 19.37
N ASN A 16 -5.56 11.21 18.30
CA ASN A 16 -5.81 12.65 18.42
C ASN A 16 -6.95 13.24 17.57
N TYR A 17 -7.80 12.44 16.93
CA TYR A 17 -8.84 12.99 16.05
C TYR A 17 -10.22 12.36 16.27
N VAL A 18 -10.82 12.64 17.43
CA VAL A 18 -12.26 12.51 17.65
C VAL A 18 -12.78 13.91 17.94
N LYS A 19 -12.98 14.73 16.91
CA LYS A 19 -13.91 15.87 16.89
C LYS A 19 -13.94 16.50 15.48
N GLY A 20 -15.06 16.38 14.80
CA GLY A 20 -15.37 17.14 13.57
C GLY A 20 -15.83 16.27 12.41
N LEU A 21 -16.98 15.62 12.55
CA LEU A 21 -17.67 15.00 11.40
C LEU A 21 -18.44 16.10 10.65
N GLY A 22 -17.84 16.64 9.59
CA GLY A 22 -18.51 17.35 8.52
C GLY A 22 -19.07 16.37 7.49
N GLN A 23 -20.11 16.75 6.78
CA GLN A 23 -20.84 15.91 5.82
C GLN A 23 -19.93 15.31 4.75
N VAL A 24 -20.09 14.00 4.52
CA VAL A 24 -19.38 13.24 3.50
C VAL A 24 -19.94 13.61 2.14
N GLU A 25 -19.14 14.29 1.29
CA GLU A 25 -19.44 14.38 -0.14
C GLU A 25 -19.24 13.01 -0.78
N SER A 26 -20.17 12.61 -1.64
CA SER A 26 -20.09 11.36 -2.41
C SER A 26 -18.82 11.34 -3.25
N PRO A 27 -18.19 10.19 -3.42
CA PRO A 27 -17.02 10.08 -4.31
C PRO A 27 -17.38 10.58 -5.71
N PRO A 28 -16.43 11.16 -6.46
CA PRO A 28 -16.69 11.65 -7.80
C PRO A 28 -17.31 10.53 -8.65
N SER A 29 -18.40 10.87 -9.34
CA SER A 29 -19.08 9.94 -10.23
C SER A 29 -18.18 9.61 -11.41
N TYR A 30 -17.76 8.34 -11.51
CA TYR A 30 -17.08 7.81 -12.68
C TYR A 30 -18.11 7.49 -13.75
N HIS A 31 -17.87 7.90 -14.99
CA HIS A 31 -18.62 7.40 -16.13
C HIS A 31 -17.91 6.10 -16.58
N ASP A 32 -18.49 4.98 -16.20
CA ASP A 32 -18.05 3.67 -16.67
C ASP A 32 -18.71 3.39 -18.02
N GLU A 33 -17.95 3.44 -19.12
CA GLU A 33 -18.43 2.91 -20.40
C GLU A 33 -18.12 1.42 -20.46
N PRO A 34 -19.11 0.54 -20.63
CA PRO A 34 -18.88 -0.86 -20.90
C PRO A 34 -18.11 -1.01 -22.21
N ILE A 35 -17.17 -1.94 -22.25
CA ILE A 35 -16.46 -2.26 -23.50
C ILE A 35 -17.46 -3.02 -24.40
N ASP A 36 -17.99 -2.31 -25.43
CA ASP A 36 -18.90 -2.88 -26.41
C ASP A 36 -18.16 -3.85 -27.34
N GLU A 37 -18.03 -5.10 -26.92
CA GLU A 37 -17.91 -6.28 -27.79
C GLU A 37 -18.08 -7.55 -26.95
N PRO A 38 -18.83 -8.57 -27.41
CA PRO A 38 -18.98 -9.85 -26.74
C PRO A 38 -17.75 -10.74 -26.94
N ILE A 39 -16.57 -10.26 -26.56
CA ILE A 39 -15.40 -11.09 -26.40
C ILE A 39 -15.44 -11.63 -24.98
N ASP A 40 -15.16 -12.92 -24.85
CA ASP A 40 -15.01 -13.65 -23.62
C ASP A 40 -14.33 -12.78 -22.53
N GLU A 41 -15.09 -12.34 -21.53
CA GLU A 41 -14.58 -11.48 -20.45
C GLU A 41 -13.42 -12.15 -19.71
N LEU A 42 -13.42 -13.48 -19.65
CA LEU A 42 -12.34 -14.26 -19.08
C LEU A 42 -11.06 -14.09 -19.89
N ALA A 43 -11.12 -14.18 -21.23
CA ALA A 43 -9.97 -14.02 -22.10
C ALA A 43 -9.42 -12.58 -22.06
N LYS A 44 -10.27 -11.57 -21.88
CA LYS A 44 -9.85 -10.17 -21.65
C LYS A 44 -9.09 -10.01 -20.33
N LYS A 45 -9.64 -10.61 -19.28
CA LYS A 45 -9.03 -10.59 -17.94
C LYS A 45 -7.67 -11.27 -17.94
N GLU A 46 -7.57 -12.47 -18.52
CA GLU A 46 -6.32 -13.22 -18.62
C GLU A 46 -5.25 -12.44 -19.40
N ARG A 47 -5.58 -11.90 -20.57
CA ARG A 47 -4.66 -11.07 -21.37
C ARG A 47 -4.19 -9.81 -20.66
N PHE A 48 -5.08 -9.17 -19.89
CA PHE A 48 -4.71 -8.02 -19.08
C PHE A 48 -3.74 -8.44 -17.98
N LEU A 49 -4.03 -9.51 -17.26
CA LEU A 49 -3.19 -10.00 -16.16
C LEU A 49 -1.80 -10.42 -16.64
N GLU A 50 -1.71 -11.11 -17.76
CA GLU A 50 -0.42 -11.46 -18.37
C GLU A 50 0.42 -10.22 -18.65
N LYS A 51 -0.15 -9.23 -19.34
CA LYS A 51 0.55 -7.97 -19.68
C LYS A 51 0.88 -7.16 -18.42
N TYR A 52 -0.04 -7.10 -17.47
CA TYR A 52 0.17 -6.39 -16.21
C TYR A 52 1.30 -7.03 -15.41
N TYR A 53 1.33 -8.36 -15.36
CA TYR A 53 2.37 -9.12 -14.70
C TYR A 53 3.74 -8.82 -15.32
N LEU A 54 3.86 -8.92 -16.65
CA LEU A 54 5.09 -8.61 -17.36
C LEU A 54 5.59 -7.17 -17.14
N ALA A 55 4.67 -6.21 -16.99
CA ALA A 55 5.01 -4.81 -16.80
C ALA A 55 5.38 -4.45 -15.35
N ASN A 56 4.86 -5.17 -14.35
CA ASN A 56 4.94 -4.77 -12.94
C ASN A 56 5.59 -5.81 -12.01
N PHE A 57 5.89 -6.99 -12.51
CA PHE A 57 6.44 -8.08 -11.70
C PHE A 57 7.91 -8.34 -12.09
N ASN A 58 8.74 -8.52 -11.08
CA ASN A 58 10.12 -8.95 -11.26
C ASN A 58 10.34 -10.22 -10.42
N GLU A 59 10.51 -11.36 -11.08
CA GLU A 59 10.72 -12.67 -10.42
C GLU A 59 11.97 -12.71 -9.55
N ASP A 60 13.00 -11.99 -9.95
CA ASP A 60 14.28 -11.95 -9.26
C ASP A 60 14.24 -11.07 -8.00
N ALA A 61 13.27 -10.18 -7.88
CA ALA A 61 13.12 -9.34 -6.70
C ALA A 61 12.57 -10.15 -5.51
N LYS A 62 13.44 -10.57 -4.59
CA LYS A 62 13.09 -11.31 -3.37
C LYS A 62 12.91 -10.42 -2.15
N THR A 63 13.63 -9.32 -2.12
CA THR A 63 13.53 -8.31 -1.05
C THR A 63 13.57 -6.91 -1.64
N ILE A 64 12.93 -5.96 -0.98
CA ILE A 64 13.00 -4.54 -1.31
C ILE A 64 13.15 -3.73 -0.03
N ARG A 65 14.02 -2.75 -0.06
CA ARG A 65 14.13 -1.71 0.96
C ARG A 65 13.84 -0.36 0.33
N VAL A 66 12.92 0.36 0.92
CA VAL A 66 12.50 1.71 0.50
C VAL A 66 12.71 2.66 1.66
N SER A 67 13.33 3.81 1.41
CA SER A 67 13.47 4.88 2.38
C SER A 67 12.93 6.17 1.81
N GLY A 68 12.44 7.03 2.69
CA GLY A 68 11.85 8.29 2.26
C GLY A 68 11.33 9.13 3.41
N LYS A 69 10.48 10.08 3.04
CA LYS A 69 9.84 11.03 3.93
C LYS A 69 8.33 10.96 3.79
N ILE A 70 7.65 11.23 4.89
CA ILE A 70 6.22 11.35 4.98
C ILE A 70 5.92 12.73 5.53
N SER A 71 5.13 13.50 4.80
CA SER A 71 4.60 14.78 5.23
C SER A 71 3.11 14.63 5.50
N ALA A 72 2.68 14.86 6.73
CA ALA A 72 1.28 14.79 7.14
C ALA A 72 1.02 15.85 8.23
N ALA A 73 -0.09 16.57 8.14
CA ALA A 73 -0.50 17.62 9.09
C ALA A 73 0.65 18.62 9.43
N GLY A 74 1.42 19.03 8.42
CA GLY A 74 2.54 19.98 8.58
C GLY A 74 3.79 19.41 9.27
N LYS A 75 3.83 18.10 9.56
CA LYS A 75 4.98 17.41 10.15
C LYS A 75 5.65 16.51 9.14
N GLU A 76 6.97 16.50 9.16
CA GLU A 76 7.78 15.60 8.36
C GLU A 76 8.36 14.48 9.22
N GLN A 77 8.29 13.24 8.73
CA GLN A 77 8.83 12.04 9.34
C GLN A 77 9.69 11.30 8.31
N THR A 78 10.68 10.58 8.76
CA THR A 78 11.42 9.66 7.89
C THR A 78 10.93 8.23 8.09
N PHE A 79 11.00 7.44 7.01
CA PHE A 79 10.67 6.03 7.11
C PHE A 79 11.69 5.14 6.39
N THR A 80 11.72 3.90 6.82
CA THR A 80 12.36 2.80 6.09
C THR A 80 11.42 1.62 6.10
N LEU A 81 11.03 1.18 4.90
CA LEU A 81 10.22 -0.02 4.68
C LEU A 81 11.12 -1.10 4.09
N THR A 82 11.12 -2.27 4.69
CA THR A 82 11.77 -3.47 4.14
C THR A 82 10.69 -4.53 3.95
N LYS A 83 10.61 -5.11 2.74
CA LYS A 83 9.74 -6.25 2.47
C LYS A 83 10.57 -7.43 1.95
N LYS A 84 10.08 -8.64 2.24
CA LYS A 84 10.62 -9.90 1.71
C LYS A 84 9.46 -10.83 1.38
N ARG A 85 9.59 -11.54 0.25
CA ARG A 85 8.59 -12.55 -0.15
C ARG A 85 8.42 -13.64 0.90
N PRO A 86 7.21 -14.19 1.03
CA PRO A 86 5.97 -13.79 0.34
C PRO A 86 5.27 -12.61 1.02
N ASN A 87 5.32 -12.47 2.35
CA ASN A 87 4.55 -11.51 3.16
C ASN A 87 5.28 -11.11 4.44
N LEU A 88 6.57 -10.79 4.32
CA LEU A 88 7.37 -10.27 5.41
C LEU A 88 7.56 -8.77 5.23
N MET A 89 7.30 -7.99 6.28
CA MET A 89 7.45 -6.54 6.26
C MET A 89 8.02 -6.02 7.57
N ARG A 90 8.89 -5.03 7.48
CA ARG A 90 9.29 -4.20 8.61
C ARG A 90 9.30 -2.74 8.19
N LEU A 91 8.41 -1.96 8.79
CA LEU A 91 8.28 -0.53 8.59
C LEU A 91 8.78 0.18 9.84
N LYS A 92 9.79 1.02 9.68
CA LYS A 92 10.32 1.90 10.72
C LYS A 92 9.99 3.34 10.36
N ILE A 93 9.37 4.07 11.30
CA ILE A 93 9.04 5.49 11.18
C ILE A 93 9.74 6.24 12.29
N LYS A 94 10.41 7.32 11.95
CA LYS A 94 11.08 8.21 12.89
C LYS A 94 10.45 9.59 12.86
N ASN A 95 9.96 9.99 14.00
CA ASN A 95 9.48 11.33 14.31
C ASN A 95 10.08 11.74 15.66
N PRO A 96 11.33 12.22 15.70
CA PRO A 96 12.02 12.46 16.96
C PRO A 96 11.18 13.26 17.97
N PRO A 97 11.15 12.85 19.25
CA PRO A 97 11.97 11.78 19.85
C PRO A 97 11.41 10.36 19.71
N LEU A 98 10.30 10.17 18.99
CA LEU A 98 9.59 8.90 18.86
C LEU A 98 10.09 8.11 17.64
N GLU A 99 10.29 6.81 17.81
CA GLU A 99 10.49 5.83 16.74
C GLU A 99 9.43 4.71 16.90
N VAL A 100 8.72 4.43 15.81
CA VAL A 100 7.76 3.34 15.74
C VAL A 100 8.24 2.33 14.70
N THR A 101 8.25 1.06 15.07
CA THR A 101 8.51 -0.04 14.13
C THR A 101 7.29 -0.96 14.12
N ILE A 102 6.83 -1.31 12.93
CA ILE A 102 5.79 -2.32 12.72
C ILE A 102 6.42 -3.45 11.93
N GLY A 103 6.23 -4.66 12.40
CA GLY A 103 6.67 -5.87 11.72
C GLY A 103 5.49 -6.76 11.38
N VAL A 104 5.59 -7.39 10.21
CA VAL A 104 4.68 -8.45 9.74
C VAL A 104 5.52 -9.66 9.40
N ASN A 105 5.19 -10.79 10.00
CA ASN A 105 5.78 -12.09 9.69
C ASN A 105 4.65 -13.10 9.45
N GLY A 106 4.25 -13.22 8.18
CA GLY A 106 3.06 -13.98 7.84
C GLY A 106 1.79 -13.31 8.38
N GLU A 107 1.13 -13.98 9.31
CA GLU A 107 -0.08 -13.48 9.98
C GLU A 107 0.21 -12.77 11.31
N GLN A 108 1.44 -12.85 11.80
CA GLN A 108 1.85 -12.15 13.00
C GLN A 108 2.17 -10.70 12.71
N VAL A 109 1.55 -9.81 13.45
CA VAL A 109 1.81 -8.36 13.39
C VAL A 109 2.22 -7.87 14.77
N TRP A 110 3.30 -7.11 14.81
CA TRP A 110 3.80 -6.53 16.04
C TRP A 110 4.16 -5.05 15.86
N ARG A 111 4.09 -4.31 16.94
CA ARG A 111 4.49 -2.90 17.01
C ARG A 111 5.50 -2.71 18.12
N LYS A 112 6.59 -2.02 17.83
CA LYS A 112 7.58 -1.56 18.79
C LYS A 112 7.61 -0.04 18.82
N ILE A 113 7.48 0.53 20.02
CA ILE A 113 7.57 1.98 20.25
C ILE A 113 8.82 2.23 21.08
N ARG A 114 9.65 3.15 20.62
CA ARG A 114 10.87 3.61 21.31
C ARG A 114 10.77 5.09 21.61
N VAL A 115 10.97 5.44 22.87
CA VAL A 115 11.13 6.79 23.38
C VAL A 115 12.45 6.83 24.19
N PRO A 116 13.36 7.81 23.98
CA PRO A 116 14.72 7.77 24.51
C PRO A 116 14.86 7.56 26.03
N THR A 117 13.87 7.98 26.80
CA THR A 117 13.89 7.94 28.27
C THR A 117 13.06 6.82 28.88
N GLN A 118 12.53 5.91 28.06
CA GLN A 118 11.63 4.83 28.49
C GLN A 118 12.07 3.50 27.88
N PRO A 119 11.79 2.37 28.54
CA PRO A 119 11.96 1.06 27.92
C PRO A 119 11.17 0.94 26.62
N ASP A 120 11.69 0.20 25.68
CA ASP A 120 10.98 -0.11 24.44
C ASP A 120 9.67 -0.86 24.77
N THR A 121 8.57 -0.42 24.18
CA THR A 121 7.28 -1.11 24.33
C THR A 121 7.03 -1.96 23.09
N ILE A 122 6.82 -3.26 23.27
CA ILE A 122 6.46 -4.20 22.19
C ILE A 122 5.05 -4.71 22.46
N THR A 123 4.18 -4.61 21.43
CA THR A 123 2.79 -5.10 21.47
C THR A 123 2.48 -5.93 20.23
N MET A 124 1.76 -7.03 20.41
CA MET A 124 1.14 -7.74 19.29
C MET A 124 -0.08 -6.96 18.84
N ILE A 125 -0.30 -6.95 17.54
CA ILE A 125 -1.49 -6.38 16.90
C ILE A 125 -2.31 -7.56 16.39
N GLU A 126 -3.57 -7.66 16.79
CA GLU A 126 -4.41 -8.82 16.53
C GLU A 126 -5.77 -8.41 15.93
N GLY A 127 -6.50 -9.39 15.41
CA GLY A 127 -7.85 -9.22 14.90
C GLY A 127 -7.95 -8.20 13.75
N GLU A 128 -8.99 -7.36 13.79
CA GLU A 128 -9.25 -6.37 12.73
C GLU A 128 -8.15 -5.29 12.59
N GLU A 129 -7.40 -5.00 13.65
CA GLU A 129 -6.29 -4.05 13.60
C GLU A 129 -5.09 -4.63 12.83
N ALA A 130 -4.91 -5.95 12.83
CA ALA A 130 -3.83 -6.62 12.13
C ALA A 130 -4.06 -6.74 10.62
N ALA A 131 -5.31 -6.92 10.18
CA ALA A 131 -5.65 -7.22 8.80
C ALA A 131 -5.07 -6.23 7.76
N PRO A 132 -5.12 -4.89 7.95
CA PRO A 132 -4.51 -3.94 7.02
C PRO A 132 -2.99 -4.07 6.94
N TRP A 133 -2.32 -4.44 8.05
CA TRP A 133 -0.88 -4.63 8.08
C TRP A 133 -0.45 -5.91 7.39
N ILE A 134 -1.21 -7.01 7.57
CA ILE A 134 -0.99 -8.27 6.87
C ILE A 134 -1.10 -8.05 5.35
N GLU A 135 -2.13 -7.33 4.90
CA GLU A 135 -2.30 -6.96 3.50
C GLU A 135 -1.12 -6.12 3.00
N GLN A 136 -0.73 -5.10 3.77
CA GLN A 136 0.42 -4.27 3.43
C GLN A 136 1.74 -5.04 3.46
N GLY A 137 1.84 -6.10 4.26
CA GLY A 137 2.98 -7.01 4.33
C GLY A 137 3.20 -7.79 3.03
N ARG A 138 2.16 -8.02 2.24
CA ARG A 138 2.28 -8.73 0.97
C ARG A 138 3.28 -8.06 0.05
N PHE A 139 4.08 -8.89 -0.59
CA PHE A 139 5.14 -8.39 -1.46
C PHE A 139 4.59 -7.76 -2.75
N TYR A 140 3.44 -8.23 -3.21
CA TYR A 140 2.79 -7.82 -4.44
C TYR A 140 1.68 -6.79 -4.21
N ASP A 141 1.28 -6.12 -5.28
CA ASP A 141 0.11 -5.25 -5.28
C ASP A 141 -1.21 -6.05 -5.28
N ASN A 142 -2.32 -5.32 -5.16
CA ASN A 142 -3.65 -5.93 -5.09
C ASN A 142 -4.04 -6.69 -6.37
N ILE A 143 -3.61 -6.23 -7.55
CA ILE A 143 -3.94 -6.89 -8.83
C ILE A 143 -3.21 -8.24 -8.91
N ILE A 144 -1.89 -8.25 -8.64
CA ILE A 144 -1.10 -9.49 -8.64
C ILE A 144 -1.57 -10.42 -7.52
N SER A 145 -1.82 -9.90 -6.33
CA SER A 145 -2.34 -10.69 -5.20
C SER A 145 -3.67 -11.35 -5.53
N ALA A 146 -4.59 -10.63 -6.15
CA ALA A 146 -5.88 -11.18 -6.59
C ALA A 146 -5.70 -12.25 -7.69
N SER A 147 -4.76 -12.07 -8.62
CA SER A 147 -4.46 -13.09 -9.63
C SER A 147 -3.89 -14.39 -9.04
N GLN A 148 -3.30 -14.32 -7.85
CA GLN A 148 -2.77 -15.46 -7.10
C GLN A 148 -3.77 -16.07 -6.11
N GLY A 149 -5.05 -15.68 -6.17
CA GLY A 149 -6.10 -16.20 -5.29
C GLY A 149 -6.21 -15.50 -3.93
N LEU A 150 -5.49 -14.40 -3.72
CA LEU A 150 -5.58 -13.57 -2.53
C LEU A 150 -6.55 -12.39 -2.73
N GLY A 151 -7.73 -12.70 -3.25
CA GLY A 151 -8.77 -11.77 -3.63
C GLY A 151 -9.39 -12.14 -4.97
N GLU A 152 -10.28 -11.31 -5.48
CA GLU A 152 -11.00 -11.55 -6.74
C GLU A 152 -11.07 -10.27 -7.57
N ILE A 153 -10.67 -10.34 -8.85
CA ILE A 153 -10.90 -9.26 -9.80
C ILE A 153 -12.35 -9.34 -10.29
N LYS A 154 -13.14 -8.34 -9.93
CA LYS A 154 -14.57 -8.27 -10.25
C LYS A 154 -14.83 -7.73 -11.66
N SER A 155 -14.09 -6.70 -12.07
CA SER A 155 -14.23 -6.10 -13.40
C SER A 155 -12.96 -5.41 -13.86
N ILE A 156 -12.84 -5.25 -15.19
CA ILE A 156 -11.83 -4.41 -15.85
C ILE A 156 -12.56 -3.63 -16.94
N VAL A 157 -12.72 -2.34 -16.73
CA VAL A 157 -13.47 -1.46 -17.63
C VAL A 157 -12.67 -0.20 -17.96
N LYS A 158 -13.01 0.50 -19.06
CA LYS A 158 -12.49 1.84 -19.32
C LYS A 158 -13.17 2.82 -18.37
N SER A 159 -12.43 3.75 -17.84
CA SER A 159 -12.94 4.79 -16.94
C SER A 159 -12.17 6.09 -17.14
N ASP A 160 -12.88 7.20 -17.22
CA ASP A 160 -12.26 8.51 -17.32
C ASP A 160 -12.02 9.12 -15.94
N TYR A 161 -10.82 9.65 -15.76
CA TYR A 161 -10.44 10.39 -14.56
C TYR A 161 -9.59 11.60 -14.96
N ASN A 162 -10.01 12.80 -14.55
CA ASN A 162 -9.35 14.07 -14.91
C ASN A 162 -9.08 14.20 -16.42
N SER A 163 -10.10 13.93 -17.25
CA SER A 163 -10.06 14.02 -18.72
C SER A 163 -9.06 13.07 -19.39
N LYS A 164 -8.65 12.01 -18.71
CA LYS A 164 -7.79 10.96 -19.26
C LYS A 164 -8.43 9.59 -19.02
N THR A 165 -8.43 8.75 -20.05
CA THR A 165 -8.97 7.38 -19.97
C THR A 165 -7.95 6.42 -19.38
N TYR A 166 -8.40 5.63 -18.41
CA TYR A 166 -7.67 4.57 -17.73
C TYR A 166 -8.39 3.22 -17.82
N LEU A 167 -7.73 2.16 -17.46
CA LEU A 167 -8.37 0.90 -17.14
C LEU A 167 -8.67 0.89 -15.63
N LYS A 168 -9.95 0.83 -15.26
CA LYS A 168 -10.38 0.64 -13.88
C LYS A 168 -10.45 -0.85 -13.60
N VAL A 169 -9.65 -1.33 -12.67
CA VAL A 169 -9.64 -2.70 -12.17
C VAL A 169 -10.30 -2.69 -10.80
N SER A 170 -11.49 -3.29 -10.70
CA SER A 170 -12.21 -3.43 -9.43
C SER A 170 -11.89 -4.78 -8.80
N ILE A 171 -11.45 -4.76 -7.56
CA ILE A 171 -10.98 -5.93 -6.81
C ILE A 171 -11.75 -6.03 -5.48
N MET A 172 -12.16 -7.23 -5.14
CA MET A 172 -12.46 -7.61 -3.77
C MET A 172 -11.20 -8.24 -3.19
N ASN A 173 -10.56 -7.58 -2.22
CA ASN A 173 -9.35 -8.11 -1.61
C ASN A 173 -9.65 -9.23 -0.60
N ALA A 174 -8.63 -9.86 -0.03
CA ALA A 174 -8.79 -10.96 0.92
C ALA A 174 -9.43 -10.56 2.27
N ASN A 175 -9.67 -9.27 2.51
CA ASN A 175 -10.39 -8.75 3.68
C ASN A 175 -11.82 -8.31 3.31
N ASP A 176 -12.37 -8.81 2.19
CA ASP A 176 -13.70 -8.44 1.66
C ASP A 176 -13.87 -6.93 1.44
N GLN A 177 -12.78 -6.22 1.20
CA GLN A 177 -12.80 -4.79 0.90
C GLN A 177 -12.73 -4.55 -0.61
N TYR A 178 -13.64 -3.72 -1.11
CA TYR A 178 -13.56 -3.23 -2.50
C TYR A 178 -12.44 -2.21 -2.66
N VAL A 179 -11.66 -2.43 -3.72
CA VAL A 179 -10.56 -1.54 -4.12
C VAL A 179 -10.66 -1.33 -5.63
N ASP A 180 -10.76 -0.08 -6.05
CA ASP A 180 -10.70 0.31 -7.46
C ASP A 180 -9.30 0.85 -7.77
N ILE A 181 -8.67 0.34 -8.82
CA ILE A 181 -7.34 0.74 -9.25
C ILE A 181 -7.41 1.25 -10.68
N LEU A 182 -7.01 2.52 -10.89
CA LEU A 182 -6.83 3.06 -12.23
C LEU A 182 -5.44 2.72 -12.75
N VAL A 183 -5.39 2.03 -13.87
CA VAL A 183 -4.17 1.59 -14.54
C VAL A 183 -4.02 2.35 -15.86
N ASP A 184 -2.87 2.94 -16.11
CA ASP A 184 -2.59 3.57 -17.40
C ASP A 184 -2.58 2.51 -18.51
N PRO A 185 -3.43 2.62 -19.55
CA PRO A 185 -3.57 1.58 -20.56
C PRO A 185 -2.34 1.38 -21.45
N LYS A 186 -1.42 2.36 -21.48
CA LYS A 186 -0.20 2.30 -22.29
C LYS A 186 0.96 1.68 -21.55
N THR A 187 1.14 2.06 -20.30
CA THR A 187 2.29 1.63 -19.48
C THR A 187 1.95 0.48 -18.55
N LEU A 188 0.66 0.23 -18.31
CA LEU A 188 0.12 -0.72 -17.35
C LEU A 188 0.57 -0.45 -15.89
N HIS A 189 0.98 0.78 -15.58
CA HIS A 189 1.28 1.17 -14.20
C HIS A 189 0.03 1.70 -13.52
N PRO A 190 -0.24 1.30 -12.27
CA PRO A 190 -1.32 1.91 -11.49
C PRO A 190 -1.01 3.37 -11.23
N PHE A 191 -2.02 4.19 -11.50
CA PHE A 191 -1.99 5.64 -11.29
C PHE A 191 -2.69 6.05 -10.01
N ALA A 192 -3.83 5.43 -9.70
CA ALA A 192 -4.61 5.74 -8.53
C ALA A 192 -5.23 4.48 -7.91
N GLU A 193 -5.46 4.50 -6.61
CA GLU A 193 -6.22 3.49 -5.86
C GLU A 193 -7.29 4.19 -5.03
N PHE A 194 -8.49 3.63 -5.04
CA PHE A 194 -9.65 4.12 -4.28
C PHE A 194 -10.18 2.99 -3.41
N LYS A 195 -10.42 3.30 -2.14
CA LYS A 195 -11.04 2.38 -1.19
C LYS A 195 -11.77 3.14 -0.09
N THR A 196 -12.78 2.49 0.46
CA THR A 196 -13.44 2.98 1.68
C THR A 196 -12.78 2.36 2.90
N THR A 197 -12.43 3.18 3.87
CA THR A 197 -11.84 2.76 5.15
C THR A 197 -12.76 3.17 6.30
N LYS A 198 -12.44 2.74 7.53
CA LYS A 198 -13.16 3.22 8.73
C LYS A 198 -13.08 4.74 8.91
N ALA A 199 -12.04 5.38 8.37
CA ALA A 199 -11.82 6.83 8.44
C ALA A 199 -12.51 7.61 7.30
N GLY A 200 -13.05 6.93 6.29
CA GLY A 200 -13.72 7.52 5.14
C GLY A 200 -13.15 7.03 3.80
N ASN A 201 -13.48 7.74 2.74
CA ASN A 201 -13.02 7.43 1.39
C ASN A 201 -11.56 7.85 1.21
N GLN A 202 -10.72 6.87 0.92
CA GLN A 202 -9.30 7.08 0.68
C GLN A 202 -9.00 7.00 -0.81
N THR A 203 -8.28 8.01 -1.31
CA THR A 203 -7.69 8.02 -2.66
C THR A 203 -6.18 8.09 -2.51
N THR A 204 -5.47 7.19 -3.20
CA THR A 204 -4.01 7.20 -3.25
C THR A 204 -3.57 7.45 -4.69
N LEU A 205 -2.87 8.54 -4.94
CA LEU A 205 -2.32 8.91 -6.25
C LEU A 205 -0.84 8.59 -6.29
N MET A 206 -0.39 8.00 -7.40
CA MET A 206 0.99 7.58 -7.62
C MET A 206 1.60 8.35 -8.79
N SER A 207 2.80 8.91 -8.60
CA SER A 207 3.49 9.73 -9.61
C SER A 207 5.02 9.61 -9.46
N ASP A 208 5.77 10.31 -10.35
CA ASP A 208 7.24 10.28 -10.38
C ASP A 208 7.76 8.83 -10.47
N PHE A 209 7.32 8.12 -11.50
CA PHE A 209 7.73 6.73 -11.72
C PHE A 209 9.17 6.65 -12.23
N ARG A 210 9.99 5.84 -11.55
CA ARG A 210 11.41 5.63 -11.89
C ARG A 210 11.71 4.15 -12.00
N ASP A 211 12.66 3.81 -12.87
CA ASP A 211 13.14 2.44 -13.01
C ASP A 211 14.23 2.17 -11.98
N VAL A 212 14.06 1.09 -11.22
CA VAL A 212 15.02 0.60 -10.24
C VAL A 212 15.19 -0.90 -10.45
N ASP A 213 16.34 -1.33 -10.91
CA ASP A 213 16.69 -2.74 -11.14
C ASP A 213 15.57 -3.52 -11.89
N GLY A 214 15.06 -2.93 -12.98
CA GLY A 214 14.00 -3.52 -13.81
C GLY A 214 12.59 -3.43 -13.22
N MET A 215 12.41 -2.69 -12.13
CA MET A 215 11.10 -2.40 -11.56
C MET A 215 10.77 -0.93 -11.70
N ARG A 216 9.57 -0.62 -12.20
CA ARG A 216 9.09 0.74 -12.27
C ARG A 216 8.27 1.09 -11.04
N LEU A 217 8.78 2.00 -10.21
CA LEU A 217 8.24 2.33 -8.90
C LEU A 217 7.86 3.80 -8.81
N PRO A 218 6.74 4.17 -8.14
CA PRO A 218 6.39 5.55 -7.88
C PRO A 218 7.32 6.11 -6.79
N PHE A 219 7.85 7.31 -7.01
CA PHE A 219 8.67 8.02 -6.03
C PHE A 219 7.90 9.11 -5.28
N LYS A 220 6.68 9.43 -5.74
CA LYS A 220 5.75 10.29 -5.02
C LYS A 220 4.38 9.61 -4.90
N ILE A 221 3.84 9.58 -3.68
CA ILE A 221 2.52 9.03 -3.38
C ILE A 221 1.77 10.05 -2.54
N GLU A 222 0.59 10.44 -2.99
CA GLU A 222 -0.31 11.35 -2.28
C GLU A 222 -1.55 10.59 -1.83
N THR A 223 -1.84 10.64 -0.54
CA THR A 223 -3.03 10.03 0.04
C THR A 223 -4.01 11.12 0.43
N HIS A 224 -5.22 11.04 -0.10
CA HIS A 224 -6.33 11.92 0.22
C HIS A 224 -7.35 11.13 1.06
N LEU A 225 -7.93 11.78 2.04
CA LEU A 225 -9.03 11.27 2.84
C LEU A 225 -10.23 12.20 2.67
N ASN A 226 -11.35 11.66 2.19
CA ASN A 226 -12.56 12.43 1.87
C ASN A 226 -12.27 13.64 0.95
N GLY A 227 -11.38 13.44 -0.05
CA GLY A 227 -10.99 14.47 -1.01
C GLY A 227 -9.87 15.41 -0.55
N GLU A 228 -9.53 15.46 0.74
CA GLU A 228 -8.49 16.33 1.27
C GLU A 228 -7.13 15.61 1.34
N LEU A 229 -6.06 16.29 0.94
CA LEU A 229 -4.70 15.76 1.05
C LEU A 229 -4.34 15.53 2.52
N SER A 230 -4.23 14.27 2.91
CA SER A 230 -3.89 13.88 4.28
C SER A 230 -2.40 13.59 4.45
N GLN A 231 -1.75 13.09 3.40
CA GLN A 231 -0.35 12.66 3.46
C GLN A 231 0.32 12.73 2.10
N THR A 232 1.58 13.16 2.07
CA THR A 232 2.50 12.98 0.93
C THR A 232 3.67 12.12 1.35
N THR A 233 3.92 11.05 0.61
CA THR A 233 5.11 10.20 0.76
C THR A 233 6.06 10.46 -0.40
N THR A 234 7.31 10.82 -0.08
CA THR A 234 8.39 11.00 -1.05
C THR A 234 9.44 9.93 -0.82
N ILE A 235 9.68 9.09 -1.82
CA ILE A 235 10.69 8.05 -1.77
C ILE A 235 12.04 8.67 -2.17
N THR A 236 13.08 8.43 -1.38
CA THR A 236 14.43 8.97 -1.61
C THR A 236 15.42 7.90 -2.05
N ALA A 237 15.19 6.65 -1.65
CA ALA A 237 16.05 5.53 -2.04
C ALA A 237 15.25 4.23 -2.09
N VAL A 238 15.60 3.40 -3.06
CA VAL A 238 15.11 2.02 -3.20
C VAL A 238 16.30 1.11 -3.45
N THR A 239 16.32 -0.06 -2.82
CA THR A 239 17.31 -1.12 -3.08
C THR A 239 16.58 -2.45 -3.16
N ILE A 240 16.87 -3.21 -4.20
CA ILE A 240 16.32 -4.55 -4.42
C ILE A 240 17.35 -5.59 -4.03
N ASN A 241 16.91 -6.75 -3.54
CA ASN A 241 17.73 -7.89 -3.13
C ASN A 241 18.80 -7.55 -2.07
N THR A 242 18.37 -6.92 -0.99
CA THR A 242 19.23 -6.47 0.11
C THR A 242 19.83 -7.59 0.99
N GLY A 243 19.54 -8.86 0.70
CA GLY A 243 20.09 -9.99 1.46
C GLY A 243 19.57 -10.14 2.89
N VAL A 244 18.39 -9.61 3.20
CA VAL A 244 17.82 -9.62 4.56
C VAL A 244 17.36 -11.02 4.94
N LEU A 245 17.80 -11.50 6.12
CA LEU A 245 17.36 -12.78 6.70
C LEU A 245 15.90 -12.66 7.19
N SER A 246 15.19 -13.80 7.23
CA SER A 246 13.77 -13.81 7.67
C SER A 246 13.61 -13.42 9.14
N ASP A 247 14.61 -13.73 9.98
CA ASP A 247 14.58 -13.36 11.41
C ASP A 247 14.54 -11.86 11.67
N PHE A 248 14.95 -11.05 10.69
CA PHE A 248 14.81 -9.59 10.76
C PHE A 248 13.36 -9.13 10.94
N PHE A 249 12.39 -9.96 10.55
CA PHE A 249 10.96 -9.63 10.61
C PHE A 249 10.26 -10.18 11.85
N ASN A 250 10.95 -11.03 12.63
CA ASN A 250 10.41 -11.58 13.88
C ASN A 250 10.16 -10.50 14.92
N VAL A 251 9.28 -10.83 15.86
CA VAL A 251 9.08 -10.02 17.06
C VAL A 251 10.45 -9.86 17.76
N PRO A 252 10.90 -8.63 18.03
CA PRO A 252 12.16 -8.44 18.74
C PRO A 252 12.08 -9.10 20.12
N THR A 253 13.00 -10.03 20.41
CA THR A 253 13.21 -10.51 21.80
C THR A 253 13.90 -9.39 22.55
N GLU A 254 13.28 -8.88 23.60
CA GLU A 254 14.02 -8.05 24.55
C GLU A 254 15.09 -8.93 25.17
N ILE A 255 16.35 -8.64 24.85
CA ILE A 255 17.44 -9.11 25.68
C ILE A 255 17.32 -8.24 26.93
N PHE A 256 16.60 -8.75 27.95
CA PHE A 256 16.72 -8.20 29.29
C PHE A 256 18.20 -8.37 29.66
N GLY A 257 18.92 -7.24 29.65
CA GLY A 257 20.27 -7.21 30.20
C GLY A 257 20.17 -7.62 31.68
N GLU A 258 20.85 -8.69 32.01
CA GLU A 258 21.16 -9.03 33.40
C GLU A 258 21.92 -7.89 34.07
#